data_48d6039f956096ea99579ed4fe56c57b
#
_entry.id   48d6039f956096ea99579ed4fe56c57b
#
_cell.length_a   1.000
_cell.length_b   1.000
_cell.length_c   1.000
_cell.angle_alpha   90.00
_cell.angle_beta   90.00
_cell.angle_gamma   90.00
#
_symmetry.space_group_name_H-M   'P 1'
#
loop_
_entity.id
_entity.type
_entity.pdbx_description
1 polymer ?
#
loop_
_entity_poly.entity_id
_entity_poly.type
_entity_poly.pdbx_seq_one_letter_code
_entity_poly.pdbx_strand_id
1 'polypeptide(L)'
;MLREARGGYVEVDSSVTMDWDALRTRIRQHGMRNSNCVAIAPTATISNIIGVSACIEPTYQNIFVKSNLSGEFTVINEHLVTDLKQLGLWDEVMVADLKYFDGSLTKIDRIPAELRSLYATAFEVEPKWLIEAASRRQKWIDQAQSLNIYMAGVSGRKLDETYKLAWVRGLKTTYYLRTLGATSAEKSTSRAGSLNAVSSGGAGEMSAAPAAEETQFCSIDNPECEACQ
;
A
#
# COMPACT_ATOMS: atom_id res chain seq x y z
N MET A 1 -16.45 22.17 -15.44
CA MET A 1 -16.62 22.10 -13.98
C MET A 1 -15.33 21.75 -13.24
N LEU A 2 -14.86 20.47 -13.14
CA LEU A 2 -13.64 20.16 -12.37
C LEU A 2 -12.39 20.86 -12.90
N ARG A 3 -12.18 20.85 -14.20
CA ARG A 3 -11.04 21.50 -14.87
C ARG A 3 -11.04 23.03 -14.66
N GLU A 4 -12.19 23.64 -14.72
CA GLU A 4 -12.35 25.09 -14.46
C GLU A 4 -12.11 25.42 -12.99
N ALA A 5 -12.69 24.63 -12.07
CA ALA A 5 -12.49 24.79 -10.64
C ALA A 5 -11.04 24.66 -10.18
N ARG A 6 -10.21 23.97 -10.97
CA ARG A 6 -8.77 23.77 -10.70
C ARG A 6 -7.87 24.58 -11.65
N GLY A 7 -8.37 25.68 -12.21
CA GLY A 7 -7.59 26.61 -13.04
C GLY A 7 -6.98 25.97 -14.31
N GLY A 8 -7.58 24.89 -14.82
CA GLY A 8 -7.09 24.19 -16.00
C GLY A 8 -6.06 23.07 -15.71
N TYR A 9 -5.53 22.99 -14.48
CA TYR A 9 -4.50 22.01 -14.10
C TYR A 9 -5.09 20.64 -13.75
N VAL A 10 -5.81 20.04 -14.71
CA VAL A 10 -6.36 18.68 -14.54
C VAL A 10 -6.08 17.87 -15.78
N GLU A 11 -5.41 16.75 -15.60
CA GLU A 11 -5.11 15.75 -16.61
C GLU A 11 -5.81 14.44 -16.25
N VAL A 12 -6.98 14.20 -16.82
CA VAL A 12 -7.78 13.01 -16.58
C VAL A 12 -8.05 12.25 -17.87
N ASP A 13 -8.08 10.93 -17.78
CA ASP A 13 -8.53 10.08 -18.88
C ASP A 13 -10.04 10.29 -19.10
N SER A 14 -10.40 10.75 -20.30
CA SER A 14 -11.79 10.98 -20.73
C SER A 14 -12.33 9.90 -21.67
N SER A 15 -11.59 8.82 -21.89
CA SER A 15 -12.04 7.73 -22.75
C SER A 15 -13.32 7.08 -22.24
N VAL A 16 -14.24 6.76 -23.15
CA VAL A 16 -15.52 6.13 -22.83
C VAL A 16 -15.86 5.11 -23.93
N THR A 17 -16.61 4.06 -23.56
CA THR A 17 -17.07 3.02 -24.48
C THR A 17 -18.58 2.99 -24.67
N MET A 18 -19.31 3.76 -23.85
CA MET A 18 -20.77 3.84 -23.88
C MET A 18 -21.21 5.25 -24.26
N ASP A 19 -22.44 5.38 -24.77
CA ASP A 19 -23.04 6.68 -25.11
C ASP A 19 -23.54 7.40 -23.85
N TRP A 20 -22.62 8.06 -23.16
CA TRP A 20 -22.94 8.86 -21.97
C TRP A 20 -23.70 10.15 -22.28
N ASP A 21 -23.62 10.65 -23.51
CA ASP A 21 -24.32 11.89 -23.87
C ASP A 21 -25.81 11.65 -24.08
N ALA A 22 -26.21 10.51 -24.64
CA ALA A 22 -27.60 10.09 -24.66
C ALA A 22 -28.14 9.94 -23.23
N LEU A 23 -27.39 9.31 -22.31
CA LEU A 23 -27.79 9.18 -20.91
C LEU A 23 -27.95 10.53 -20.24
N ARG A 24 -26.99 11.46 -20.40
CA ARG A 24 -27.06 12.81 -19.86
C ARG A 24 -28.27 13.58 -20.38
N THR A 25 -28.60 13.43 -21.66
CA THR A 25 -29.78 14.04 -22.27
C THR A 25 -31.05 13.53 -21.64
N ARG A 26 -31.18 12.21 -21.44
CA ARG A 26 -32.33 11.61 -20.74
C ARG A 26 -32.45 12.10 -19.30
N ILE A 27 -31.34 12.21 -18.57
CA ILE A 27 -31.32 12.74 -17.19
C ILE A 27 -31.79 14.20 -17.15
N ARG A 28 -31.38 15.02 -18.11
CA ARG A 28 -31.84 16.42 -18.20
C ARG A 28 -33.34 16.52 -18.45
N GLN A 29 -33.89 15.61 -19.23
CA GLN A 29 -35.34 15.59 -19.58
C GLN A 29 -36.22 15.03 -18.46
N HIS A 30 -35.77 13.97 -17.80
CA HIS A 30 -36.61 13.18 -16.88
C HIS A 30 -36.15 13.26 -15.41
N GLY A 31 -34.99 13.87 -15.16
CA GLY A 31 -34.38 13.86 -13.85
C GLY A 31 -33.76 12.50 -13.50
N MET A 32 -33.29 12.39 -12.27
CA MET A 32 -32.69 11.19 -11.70
C MET A 32 -33.15 11.03 -10.25
N ARG A 33 -33.47 9.79 -9.84
CA ARG A 33 -34.00 9.52 -8.49
C ARG A 33 -32.93 9.70 -7.42
N ASN A 34 -31.72 9.22 -7.67
CA ASN A 34 -30.62 9.24 -6.73
C ASN A 34 -29.51 10.17 -7.25
N SER A 35 -29.03 11.08 -6.42
CA SER A 35 -27.95 12.01 -6.76
C SER A 35 -26.58 11.35 -6.63
N ASN A 36 -26.44 10.34 -5.73
CA ASN A 36 -25.20 9.66 -5.42
C ASN A 36 -25.43 8.14 -5.45
N CYS A 37 -24.70 7.44 -6.32
CA CYS A 37 -24.91 6.01 -6.57
C CYS A 37 -23.69 5.15 -6.28
N VAL A 38 -22.46 5.68 -6.47
CA VAL A 38 -21.22 4.90 -6.41
C VAL A 38 -20.16 5.60 -5.58
N ALA A 39 -19.58 4.83 -4.64
CA ALA A 39 -18.44 5.22 -3.83
C ALA A 39 -17.47 4.04 -3.67
N ILE A 40 -16.22 4.30 -3.34
CA ILE A 40 -15.29 3.28 -2.88
C ILE A 40 -15.01 3.51 -1.39
N ALA A 41 -15.53 2.56 -0.58
CA ALA A 41 -15.37 2.57 0.87
C ALA A 41 -14.10 1.79 1.30
N PRO A 42 -13.58 2.04 2.53
CA PRO A 42 -12.41 1.32 3.05
C PRO A 42 -12.70 -0.15 3.37
N THR A 43 -13.95 -0.54 3.55
CA THR A 43 -14.45 -1.91 3.81
C THR A 43 -13.75 -2.66 4.97
N ALA A 44 -13.21 -1.95 5.95
CA ALA A 44 -12.37 -2.53 7.01
C ALA A 44 -13.07 -3.63 7.82
N THR A 45 -14.34 -3.45 8.16
CA THR A 45 -15.13 -4.43 8.93
C THR A 45 -15.88 -5.40 8.01
N ILE A 46 -16.48 -4.89 6.95
CA ILE A 46 -17.28 -5.70 6.01
C ILE A 46 -16.42 -6.79 5.36
N SER A 47 -15.19 -6.47 4.98
CA SER A 47 -14.26 -7.43 4.38
C SER A 47 -13.97 -8.62 5.30
N ASN A 48 -13.88 -8.38 6.62
CA ASN A 48 -13.68 -9.46 7.59
C ASN A 48 -14.91 -10.38 7.71
N ILE A 49 -16.12 -9.81 7.58
CA ILE A 49 -17.35 -10.58 7.67
C ILE A 49 -17.51 -11.51 6.47
N ILE A 50 -17.19 -11.02 5.27
CA ILE A 50 -17.37 -11.77 4.02
C ILE A 50 -16.10 -12.51 3.56
N GLY A 51 -14.98 -12.41 4.30
CA GLY A 51 -13.76 -13.15 4.03
C GLY A 51 -13.00 -12.69 2.77
N VAL A 52 -12.96 -11.38 2.51
CA VAL A 52 -12.21 -10.80 1.39
C VAL A 52 -11.20 -9.77 1.89
N SER A 53 -10.28 -9.35 1.01
CA SER A 53 -9.33 -8.27 1.32
C SER A 53 -10.05 -6.94 1.55
N ALA A 54 -9.62 -6.19 2.58
CA ALA A 54 -10.06 -4.82 2.77
C ALA A 54 -9.43 -3.90 1.73
N CYS A 55 -10.14 -2.82 1.38
CA CYS A 55 -9.69 -1.80 0.44
C CYS A 55 -9.57 -2.30 -1.01
N ILE A 56 -9.17 -1.41 -1.91
CA ILE A 56 -8.99 -1.68 -3.34
C ILE A 56 -7.52 -1.68 -3.74
N GLU A 57 -6.64 -1.26 -2.84
CA GLU A 57 -5.20 -1.23 -3.03
C GLU A 57 -4.59 -2.64 -2.87
N PRO A 58 -3.33 -2.84 -3.31
CA PRO A 58 -2.58 -4.06 -3.03
C PRO A 58 -2.51 -4.35 -1.53
N THR A 59 -2.36 -5.63 -1.18
CA THR A 59 -2.18 -6.06 0.22
C THR A 59 -0.96 -5.39 0.81
N TYR A 60 -1.04 -4.91 2.05
CA TYR A 60 0.11 -4.27 2.69
C TYR A 60 1.21 -5.25 3.09
N GLN A 61 0.86 -6.51 3.36
CA GLN A 61 1.79 -7.63 3.60
C GLN A 61 1.14 -8.94 3.14
N ASN A 62 1.93 -9.90 2.65
CA ASN A 62 1.43 -11.22 2.26
C ASN A 62 1.26 -12.17 3.45
N ILE A 63 1.90 -11.88 4.58
CA ILE A 63 1.69 -12.55 5.87
C ILE A 63 1.76 -11.51 6.98
N PHE A 64 0.83 -11.54 7.93
CA PHE A 64 0.81 -10.65 9.08
C PHE A 64 0.02 -11.25 10.22
N VAL A 65 0.23 -10.74 11.42
CA VAL A 65 -0.55 -11.09 12.60
C VAL A 65 -1.63 -10.05 12.81
N LYS A 66 -2.86 -10.52 12.93
CA LYS A 66 -4.02 -9.70 13.29
C LYS A 66 -4.39 -9.98 14.73
N SER A 67 -4.30 -8.97 15.57
CA SER A 67 -4.68 -9.05 16.97
C SER A 67 -6.06 -8.41 17.19
N ASN A 68 -6.90 -9.08 17.96
CA ASN A 68 -8.19 -8.58 18.44
C ASN A 68 -8.46 -9.06 19.87
N LEU A 69 -9.64 -8.74 20.42
CA LEU A 69 -10.03 -9.15 21.77
C LEU A 69 -10.10 -10.68 21.96
N SER A 70 -10.23 -11.46 20.90
CA SER A 70 -10.31 -12.92 20.92
C SER A 70 -8.93 -13.59 20.77
N GLY A 71 -7.86 -12.84 20.50
CA GLY A 71 -6.51 -13.35 20.34
C GLY A 71 -5.77 -12.84 19.13
N GLU A 72 -4.69 -13.54 18.80
CA GLU A 72 -3.82 -13.25 17.65
C GLU A 72 -4.01 -14.31 16.57
N PHE A 73 -4.21 -13.84 15.33
CA PHE A 73 -4.45 -14.69 14.19
C PHE A 73 -3.43 -14.37 13.09
N THR A 74 -2.70 -15.37 12.63
CA THR A 74 -1.85 -15.22 11.45
C THR A 74 -2.74 -15.25 10.21
N VAL A 75 -2.68 -14.18 9.43
CA VAL A 75 -3.34 -14.05 8.13
C VAL A 75 -2.29 -14.17 7.06
N ILE A 76 -2.56 -14.96 6.04
CA ILE A 76 -1.66 -15.16 4.89
C ILE A 76 -2.46 -15.00 3.59
N ASN A 77 -1.77 -14.54 2.54
CA ASN A 77 -2.34 -14.47 1.20
C ASN A 77 -2.50 -15.89 0.63
N GLU A 78 -3.73 -16.39 0.62
CA GLU A 78 -4.06 -17.75 0.19
C GLU A 78 -3.73 -18.01 -1.29
N HIS A 79 -3.84 -17.00 -2.14
CA HIS A 79 -3.47 -17.12 -3.55
C HIS A 79 -1.96 -17.35 -3.71
N LEU A 80 -1.14 -16.59 -2.98
CA LEU A 80 0.31 -16.80 -2.94
C LEU A 80 0.65 -18.21 -2.48
N VAL A 81 0.01 -18.70 -1.40
CA VAL A 81 0.22 -20.06 -0.89
C VAL A 81 -0.13 -21.10 -1.95
N THR A 82 -1.21 -20.91 -2.68
CA THR A 82 -1.66 -21.81 -3.74
C THR A 82 -0.62 -21.87 -4.85
N ASP A 83 -0.14 -20.74 -5.33
CA ASP A 83 0.86 -20.67 -6.40
C ASP A 83 2.20 -21.26 -5.95
N LEU A 84 2.64 -20.98 -4.73
CA LEU A 84 3.86 -21.58 -4.18
C LEU A 84 3.76 -23.10 -4.02
N LYS A 85 2.59 -23.62 -3.65
CA LYS A 85 2.34 -25.08 -3.60
C LYS A 85 2.38 -25.71 -4.98
N GLN A 86 1.80 -25.07 -5.98
CA GLN A 86 1.85 -25.56 -7.38
C GLN A 86 3.28 -25.64 -7.92
N LEU A 87 4.14 -24.74 -7.49
CA LEU A 87 5.56 -24.72 -7.84
C LEU A 87 6.43 -25.62 -6.96
N GLY A 88 5.87 -26.30 -5.95
CA GLY A 88 6.62 -27.10 -4.99
C GLY A 88 7.55 -26.28 -4.08
N LEU A 89 7.28 -24.99 -3.91
CA LEU A 89 8.09 -24.06 -3.13
C LEU A 89 7.54 -23.80 -1.72
N TRP A 90 6.38 -24.37 -1.39
CA TRP A 90 5.76 -24.19 -0.08
C TRP A 90 6.33 -25.19 0.93
N ASP A 91 7.26 -24.75 1.75
CA ASP A 91 7.92 -25.52 2.79
C ASP A 91 8.14 -24.67 4.07
N GLU A 92 8.70 -25.27 5.12
CA GLU A 92 8.96 -24.56 6.38
C GLU A 92 9.94 -23.39 6.21
N VAL A 93 10.91 -23.53 5.31
CA VAL A 93 11.89 -22.47 5.01
C VAL A 93 11.20 -21.30 4.32
N MET A 94 10.28 -21.55 3.39
CA MET A 94 9.48 -20.50 2.76
C MET A 94 8.64 -19.72 3.78
N VAL A 95 8.02 -20.43 4.72
CA VAL A 95 7.25 -19.78 5.80
C VAL A 95 8.16 -18.95 6.70
N ALA A 96 9.37 -19.42 6.99
CA ALA A 96 10.36 -18.66 7.75
C ALA A 96 10.83 -17.40 6.99
N ASP A 97 11.14 -17.54 5.69
CA ASP A 97 11.50 -16.41 4.82
C ASP A 97 10.39 -15.36 4.76
N LEU A 98 9.14 -15.78 4.55
CA LEU A 98 7.99 -14.86 4.52
C LEU A 98 7.81 -14.11 5.83
N LYS A 99 7.98 -14.77 6.97
CA LYS A 99 7.92 -14.11 8.28
C LYS A 99 9.08 -13.16 8.49
N TYR A 100 10.29 -13.54 8.08
CA TYR A 100 11.48 -12.71 8.23
C TYR A 100 11.41 -11.42 7.41
N PHE A 101 10.88 -11.50 6.19
CA PHE A 101 10.73 -10.35 5.29
C PHE A 101 9.35 -9.67 5.37
N ASP A 102 8.57 -9.90 6.44
CA ASP A 102 7.25 -9.28 6.66
C ASP A 102 6.30 -9.48 5.46
N GLY A 103 6.35 -10.63 4.83
CA GLY A 103 5.53 -10.96 3.67
C GLY A 103 5.99 -10.33 2.35
N SER A 104 7.11 -9.62 2.32
CA SER A 104 7.76 -9.20 1.06
C SER A 104 8.43 -10.38 0.38
N LEU A 105 8.26 -10.49 -0.93
CA LEU A 105 8.90 -11.53 -1.75
C LEU A 105 10.19 -11.06 -2.41
N THR A 106 10.49 -9.79 -2.36
CA THR A 106 11.55 -9.15 -3.16
C THR A 106 12.94 -9.77 -2.93
N LYS A 107 13.22 -10.21 -1.70
CA LYS A 107 14.51 -10.79 -1.31
C LYS A 107 14.52 -12.32 -1.24
N ILE A 108 13.46 -12.99 -1.69
CA ILE A 108 13.37 -14.46 -1.67
C ILE A 108 13.66 -14.98 -3.06
N ASP A 109 14.94 -15.24 -3.35
CA ASP A 109 15.41 -15.54 -4.71
C ASP A 109 14.86 -16.85 -5.30
N ARG A 110 14.46 -17.81 -4.47
CA ARG A 110 13.84 -19.06 -4.92
C ARG A 110 12.43 -18.85 -5.52
N ILE A 111 11.80 -17.69 -5.31
CA ILE A 111 10.51 -17.34 -5.91
C ILE A 111 10.75 -16.73 -7.30
N PRO A 112 10.08 -17.21 -8.36
CA PRO A 112 10.19 -16.62 -9.69
C PRO A 112 9.88 -15.12 -9.72
N ALA A 113 10.59 -14.36 -10.55
CA ALA A 113 10.45 -12.91 -10.64
C ALA A 113 9.01 -12.46 -10.97
N GLU A 114 8.29 -13.24 -11.78
CA GLU A 114 6.89 -12.99 -12.12
C GLU A 114 5.99 -13.03 -10.89
N LEU A 115 6.15 -14.04 -10.02
CA LEU A 115 5.39 -14.11 -8.78
C LEU A 115 5.77 -13.01 -7.81
N ARG A 116 7.06 -12.68 -7.70
CA ARG A 116 7.52 -11.55 -6.87
C ARG A 116 6.86 -10.23 -7.29
N SER A 117 6.73 -10.02 -8.59
CA SER A 117 6.05 -8.85 -9.14
C SER A 117 4.52 -8.88 -8.91
N LEU A 118 3.90 -10.06 -9.09
CA LEU A 118 2.45 -10.24 -8.94
C LEU A 118 2.00 -9.99 -7.49
N TYR A 119 2.76 -10.49 -6.52
CA TYR A 119 2.46 -10.38 -5.09
C TYR A 119 3.24 -9.27 -4.39
N ALA A 120 3.66 -8.24 -5.14
CA ALA A 120 4.27 -7.06 -4.57
C ALA A 120 3.33 -6.41 -3.55
N THR A 121 3.87 -6.07 -2.38
CA THR A 121 3.10 -5.43 -1.31
C THR A 121 2.80 -3.97 -1.64
N ALA A 122 1.82 -3.39 -0.96
CA ALA A 122 1.44 -1.99 -1.17
C ALA A 122 2.61 -1.00 -0.96
N PHE A 123 3.57 -1.34 -0.11
CA PHE A 123 4.76 -0.51 0.13
C PHE A 123 5.84 -0.66 -0.95
N GLU A 124 5.79 -1.72 -1.74
CA GLU A 124 6.71 -1.97 -2.87
C GLU A 124 6.20 -1.35 -4.17
N VAL A 125 4.90 -1.07 -4.24
CA VAL A 125 4.29 -0.36 -5.38
C VAL A 125 4.46 1.14 -5.20
N GLU A 126 4.98 1.82 -6.23
CA GLU A 126 5.12 3.27 -6.17
C GLU A 126 3.76 3.97 -6.05
N PRO A 127 3.61 4.96 -5.14
CA PRO A 127 2.36 5.68 -4.91
C PRO A 127 1.72 6.26 -6.17
N LYS A 128 2.52 6.64 -7.17
CA LYS A 128 2.03 7.15 -8.45
C LYS A 128 1.08 6.18 -9.14
N TRP A 129 1.33 4.87 -9.07
CA TRP A 129 0.48 3.87 -9.72
C TRP A 129 -0.86 3.71 -9.03
N LEU A 130 -0.90 3.86 -7.70
CA LEU A 130 -2.15 3.89 -6.95
C LEU A 130 -3.00 5.10 -7.36
N ILE A 131 -2.37 6.26 -7.51
CA ILE A 131 -3.03 7.50 -7.95
C ILE A 131 -3.53 7.38 -9.39
N GLU A 132 -2.71 6.86 -10.32
CA GLU A 132 -3.11 6.68 -11.71
C GLU A 132 -4.30 5.72 -11.83
N ALA A 133 -4.28 4.61 -11.11
CA ALA A 133 -5.40 3.68 -11.07
C ALA A 133 -6.67 4.32 -10.48
N ALA A 134 -6.52 5.09 -9.39
CA ALA A 134 -7.62 5.81 -8.76
C ALA A 134 -8.19 6.91 -9.68
N SER A 135 -7.35 7.64 -10.40
CA SER A 135 -7.77 8.64 -11.37
C SER A 135 -8.64 8.04 -12.48
N ARG A 136 -8.25 6.90 -13.02
CA ARG A 136 -9.04 6.19 -14.04
C ARG A 136 -10.39 5.72 -13.52
N ARG A 137 -10.47 5.31 -12.24
CA ARG A 137 -11.73 4.95 -11.59
C ARG A 137 -12.61 6.15 -11.27
N GLN A 138 -12.01 7.30 -10.92
CA GLN A 138 -12.75 8.48 -10.42
C GLN A 138 -13.81 8.98 -11.39
N LYS A 139 -13.62 8.87 -12.69
CA LYS A 139 -14.62 9.27 -13.70
C LYS A 139 -15.92 8.46 -13.66
N TRP A 140 -15.88 7.25 -13.08
CA TRP A 140 -17.02 6.33 -12.95
C TRP A 140 -17.69 6.40 -11.57
N ILE A 141 -17.16 7.21 -10.67
CA ILE A 141 -17.58 7.31 -9.28
C ILE A 141 -18.07 8.72 -9.02
N ASP A 142 -19.34 8.84 -8.66
CA ASP A 142 -19.96 10.13 -8.36
C ASP A 142 -19.55 10.70 -6.99
N GLN A 143 -19.24 9.82 -6.04
CA GLN A 143 -18.73 10.19 -4.72
C GLN A 143 -17.19 10.15 -4.68
N ALA A 144 -16.63 10.03 -3.49
CA ALA A 144 -15.19 9.94 -3.26
C ALA A 144 -14.69 8.48 -3.25
N GLN A 145 -13.37 8.33 -3.30
CA GLN A 145 -12.67 7.08 -3.07
C GLN A 145 -11.89 7.17 -1.76
N SER A 146 -12.02 6.16 -0.90
CA SER A 146 -11.15 5.99 0.27
C SER A 146 -9.82 5.39 -0.17
N LEU A 147 -9.01 6.19 -0.88
CA LEU A 147 -7.71 5.78 -1.41
C LEU A 147 -6.65 5.87 -0.33
N ASN A 148 -6.13 4.73 0.11
CA ASN A 148 -4.96 4.68 0.98
C ASN A 148 -3.68 4.86 0.14
N ILE A 149 -2.77 5.66 0.65
CA ILE A 149 -1.44 5.86 0.06
C ILE A 149 -0.42 5.15 0.95
N TYR A 150 0.38 4.29 0.34
CA TYR A 150 1.45 3.55 1.00
C TYR A 150 2.79 4.11 0.54
N MET A 151 3.67 4.46 1.46
CA MET A 151 4.93 5.11 1.14
C MET A 151 6.08 4.56 1.98
N ALA A 152 6.96 3.82 1.34
CA ALA A 152 8.25 3.46 1.92
C ALA A 152 9.25 4.61 1.70
N GLY A 153 10.08 4.91 2.72
CA GLY A 153 11.08 5.97 2.61
C GLY A 153 10.46 7.35 2.37
N VAL A 154 9.74 7.83 3.37
CA VAL A 154 9.04 9.14 3.30
C VAL A 154 10.05 10.28 3.30
N SER A 155 9.84 11.24 2.41
CA SER A 155 10.47 12.55 2.44
C SER A 155 9.43 13.62 2.10
N GLY A 156 9.64 14.86 2.58
CA GLY A 156 8.73 15.98 2.28
C GLY A 156 8.52 16.16 0.78
N ARG A 157 9.57 16.03 -0.02
CA ARG A 157 9.49 16.11 -1.48
C ARG A 157 8.63 15.01 -2.08
N LYS A 158 8.83 13.74 -1.69
CA LYS A 158 8.04 12.60 -2.20
C LYS A 158 6.56 12.73 -1.83
N LEU A 159 6.30 13.25 -0.64
CA LEU A 159 4.94 13.52 -0.17
C LEU A 159 4.26 14.61 -1.00
N ASP A 160 4.93 15.74 -1.19
CA ASP A 160 4.45 16.89 -1.98
C ASP A 160 4.16 16.47 -3.44
N GLU A 161 5.11 15.79 -4.09
CA GLU A 161 4.94 15.28 -5.46
C GLU A 161 3.74 14.32 -5.57
N THR A 162 3.54 13.45 -4.58
CA THR A 162 2.44 12.49 -4.56
C THR A 162 1.07 13.19 -4.47
N TYR A 163 0.91 14.15 -3.57
CA TYR A 163 -0.36 14.87 -3.43
C TYR A 163 -0.61 15.84 -4.57
N LYS A 164 0.41 16.48 -5.14
CA LYS A 164 0.30 17.28 -6.36
C LYS A 164 -0.17 16.43 -7.55
N LEU A 165 0.39 15.22 -7.69
CA LEU A 165 -0.06 14.29 -8.72
C LEU A 165 -1.53 13.92 -8.51
N ALA A 166 -1.94 13.57 -7.29
CA ALA A 166 -3.34 13.27 -6.99
C ALA A 166 -4.29 14.42 -7.36
N TRP A 167 -3.88 15.65 -7.08
CA TRP A 167 -4.61 16.85 -7.47
C TRP A 167 -4.74 16.98 -8.99
N VAL A 168 -3.63 16.90 -9.73
CA VAL A 168 -3.60 17.05 -11.21
C VAL A 168 -4.40 15.94 -11.87
N ARG A 169 -4.36 14.72 -11.33
CA ARG A 169 -5.12 13.56 -11.81
C ARG A 169 -6.61 13.59 -11.45
N GLY A 170 -7.09 14.65 -10.83
CA GLY A 170 -8.51 14.89 -10.61
C GLY A 170 -9.14 14.08 -9.49
N LEU A 171 -8.36 13.51 -8.58
CA LEU A 171 -8.88 12.84 -7.40
C LEU A 171 -9.65 13.81 -6.51
N LYS A 172 -10.82 13.41 -6.03
CA LYS A 172 -11.62 14.19 -5.09
C LYS A 172 -11.02 14.15 -3.68
N THR A 173 -10.56 12.97 -3.28
CA THR A 173 -10.01 12.71 -1.95
C THR A 173 -8.91 11.68 -2.01
N THR A 174 -8.04 11.70 -1.01
CA THR A 174 -7.24 10.60 -0.52
C THR A 174 -7.75 10.20 0.87
N TYR A 175 -7.22 9.10 1.45
CA TYR A 175 -7.62 8.67 2.78
C TYR A 175 -6.40 8.57 3.69
N TYR A 176 -6.02 7.39 4.15
CA TYR A 176 -4.85 7.26 5.00
C TYR A 176 -3.54 7.35 4.22
N LEU A 177 -2.57 8.06 4.78
CA LEU A 177 -1.18 7.92 4.43
C LEU A 177 -0.56 6.89 5.39
N ARG A 178 -0.04 5.81 4.86
CA ARG A 178 0.64 4.76 5.61
C ARG A 178 2.12 4.76 5.24
N THR A 179 2.96 4.86 6.25
CA THR A 179 4.43 4.93 6.08
C THR A 179 5.09 3.79 6.83
N LEU A 180 6.21 3.32 6.31
CA LEU A 180 7.10 2.45 7.06
C LEU A 180 8.02 3.33 7.91
N GLY A 181 8.11 3.03 9.21
CA GLY A 181 9.05 3.68 10.12
C GLY A 181 10.50 3.44 9.67
N ALA A 182 11.37 4.39 9.99
CA ALA A 182 12.80 4.26 9.72
C ALA A 182 13.49 3.19 10.59
N THR A 183 12.89 2.84 11.73
CA THR A 183 13.39 1.83 12.65
C THR A 183 12.74 0.49 12.37
N SER A 184 13.53 -0.48 11.91
CA SER A 184 13.17 -1.90 11.93
C SER A 184 13.59 -2.49 13.27
N ALA A 185 12.67 -3.22 13.96
CA ALA A 185 13.08 -4.03 15.10
C ALA A 185 14.11 -5.08 14.67
N GLU A 186 15.14 -5.30 15.49
CA GLU A 186 16.11 -6.38 15.22
C GLU A 186 15.38 -7.73 15.16
N LYS A 187 15.50 -8.41 14.02
CA LYS A 187 14.91 -9.72 13.79
C LYS A 187 15.87 -10.81 14.28
N SER A 188 16.02 -10.93 15.61
CA SER A 188 17.04 -11.78 16.24
C SER A 188 16.67 -13.27 16.39
N THR A 189 15.51 -13.72 15.94
CA THR A 189 14.97 -15.06 16.26
C THR A 189 15.18 -16.12 15.20
N SER A 190 15.76 -15.80 14.04
CA SER A 190 16.07 -16.84 13.04
C SER A 190 17.45 -17.42 13.23
N ARG A 191 17.54 -18.76 13.32
CA ARG A 191 18.83 -19.47 13.34
C ARG A 191 19.53 -19.23 11.99
N ALA A 192 20.84 -18.90 12.04
CA ALA A 192 21.66 -18.77 10.83
C ALA A 192 21.54 -20.04 9.98
N GLY A 193 21.25 -19.89 8.69
CA GLY A 193 21.05 -21.01 7.75
C GLY A 193 19.62 -21.54 7.64
N SER A 194 18.63 -21.00 8.40
CA SER A 194 17.23 -21.37 8.27
C SER A 194 16.46 -20.60 7.19
N LEU A 195 17.10 -19.60 6.55
CA LEU A 195 16.53 -18.75 5.52
C LEU A 195 17.30 -18.90 4.21
N ASN A 196 16.60 -19.09 3.11
CA ASN A 196 17.23 -19.21 1.78
C ASN A 196 17.74 -17.88 1.25
N ALA A 197 17.12 -16.76 1.66
CA ALA A 197 17.48 -15.42 1.21
C ALA A 197 18.62 -14.79 2.01
N VAL A 198 19.06 -15.44 3.11
CA VAL A 198 20.16 -14.97 3.96
C VAL A 198 21.35 -15.94 3.77
N SER A 199 22.45 -15.45 3.20
CA SER A 199 23.66 -16.23 2.99
C SER A 199 24.27 -16.71 4.31
N SER A 200 24.54 -18.00 4.43
CA SER A 200 25.20 -18.60 5.61
C SER A 200 26.68 -18.23 5.78
N GLY A 201 27.23 -17.42 4.88
CA GLY A 201 28.65 -17.04 4.86
C GLY A 201 29.03 -15.80 5.65
N GLY A 202 28.11 -15.20 6.41
CA GLY A 202 28.32 -13.92 7.11
C GLY A 202 28.58 -14.01 8.62
N ALA A 203 29.21 -15.08 9.13
CA ALA A 203 29.80 -15.04 10.47
C ALA A 203 31.18 -14.35 10.43
N GLY A 204 31.20 -13.10 9.99
CA GLY A 204 32.31 -12.19 10.21
C GLY A 204 32.16 -11.60 11.60
N GLU A 205 33.25 -11.57 12.33
CA GLU A 205 33.41 -11.05 13.68
C GLU A 205 32.57 -9.79 13.91
N MET A 206 31.66 -9.83 14.88
CA MET A 206 30.98 -8.65 15.40
C MET A 206 32.03 -7.76 16.06
N SER A 207 32.55 -6.81 15.28
CA SER A 207 33.18 -5.63 15.84
C SER A 207 32.09 -4.87 16.62
N ALA A 208 32.35 -4.64 17.92
CA ALA A 208 31.45 -3.88 18.76
C ALA A 208 31.13 -2.54 18.11
N ALA A 209 29.86 -2.32 17.81
CA ALA A 209 29.39 -1.02 17.34
C ALA A 209 29.63 0.02 18.43
N PRO A 210 30.07 1.24 18.10
CA PRO A 210 30.11 2.32 19.06
C PRO A 210 28.71 2.57 19.63
N ALA A 211 28.68 2.88 20.94
CA ALA A 211 27.45 3.15 21.68
C ALA A 211 26.55 4.11 20.89
N ALA A 212 25.29 3.74 20.71
CA ALA A 212 24.29 4.57 20.05
C ALA A 212 24.22 5.92 20.80
N GLU A 213 24.44 7.02 20.05
CA GLU A 213 24.08 8.35 20.53
C GLU A 213 22.58 8.36 20.83
N GLU A 214 22.23 8.82 22.03
CA GLU A 214 20.84 8.99 22.44
C GLU A 214 20.12 9.86 21.40
N THR A 215 19.11 9.31 20.77
CA THR A 215 18.23 10.07 19.88
C THR A 215 17.54 11.14 20.70
N GLN A 216 17.94 12.39 20.49
CA GLN A 216 17.26 13.53 21.10
C GLN A 216 15.84 13.61 20.52
N PHE A 217 14.85 13.39 21.37
CA PHE A 217 13.47 13.61 21.00
C PHE A 217 13.23 15.09 20.77
N CYS A 218 12.47 15.41 19.71
CA CYS A 218 12.05 16.77 19.41
C CYS A 218 11.21 17.31 20.58
N SER A 219 11.70 18.35 21.24
CA SER A 219 10.96 19.08 22.28
C SER A 219 10.33 20.32 21.65
N ILE A 220 9.04 20.56 21.92
CA ILE A 220 8.29 21.73 21.44
C ILE A 220 8.95 23.05 21.89
N ASP A 221 9.74 23.01 22.93
CA ASP A 221 10.41 24.20 23.54
C ASP A 221 11.86 24.41 23.06
N ASN A 222 12.34 23.64 22.06
CA ASN A 222 13.69 23.82 21.53
C ASN A 222 13.68 24.65 20.22
N PRO A 223 14.03 25.95 20.25
CA PRO A 223 14.00 26.82 19.07
C PRO A 223 15.05 26.50 18.02
N GLU A 224 16.03 25.63 18.30
CA GLU A 224 17.10 25.23 17.37
C GLU A 224 16.89 23.82 16.76
N CYS A 225 15.69 23.26 16.88
CA CYS A 225 15.40 21.95 16.31
C CYS A 225 15.17 22.05 14.79
N GLU A 226 16.13 21.59 14.00
CA GLU A 226 16.06 21.58 12.52
C GLU A 226 15.06 20.53 11.95
N ALA A 227 14.48 19.67 12.77
CA ALA A 227 13.56 18.62 12.31
C ALA A 227 12.18 19.14 11.89
N CYS A 228 11.85 20.40 12.17
CA CYS A 228 10.57 21.03 11.87
C CYS A 228 10.67 22.21 10.88
N GLN A 229 11.80 22.42 10.21
CA GLN A 229 11.95 23.43 9.15
C GLN A 229 11.69 22.87 7.76
#